data_4eac615b63f8380065a03bda0cd004b5
#
_entry.id   4eac615b63f8380065a03bda0cd004b5
#
_cell.length_a   1.000
_cell.length_b   1.000
_cell.length_c   1.000
_cell.angle_alpha   90.00
_cell.angle_beta   90.00
_cell.angle_gamma   90.00
#
_symmetry.space_group_name_H-M   'P 1'
#
loop_
_entity.id
_entity.type
_entity.pdbx_description
1 polymer ?
#
loop_
_entity_poly.entity_id
_entity_poly.type
_entity_poly.pdbx_seq_one_letter_code
_entity_poly.pdbx_strand_id
1 'polypeptide(L)'
;MTTLTRILLIDDDAVDRTSVRRALRKSSLTHELTEAPDGLTGLRIAQGGGFDCVLLDYRLPDVDTFELLTALVSPEGGSQAVLMLTGESDQDVALRLMRAGALDYLEKAEATPSSLARAIRYAKARRAFVTELSTARREAEAKSLELDTLNRQKTLLFSIIAHDLRNPFQALLGLSAVLGQAVEKRDHASIERRAQGIREAASQAYGLMESLFAWASLQMDTVAVTLADVDLDAVAADTIRGAVEAASDKGLTLRASCDGLRVHAHRDMLAAVLRNLVSNAVKFTLPGGTITIAGRRRGEAVDITVADTGVGMSPGTVSDLFKLDRRTTTNGTAGERGSGLGLLLCRDLVERQGGLLTVRSAVERGTTFSFTLDAASADAHASQTPR
;
A
#
# COMPACT_ATOMS: atom_id res chain seq x y z
N MET A 1 31.42 27.80 -1.56
CA MET A 1 31.74 27.41 -2.95
C MET A 1 30.82 28.20 -3.86
N THR A 2 31.37 29.06 -4.72
CA THR A 2 30.57 29.84 -5.68
C THR A 2 30.15 28.88 -6.79
N THR A 3 28.87 28.56 -6.85
CA THR A 3 28.31 27.66 -7.89
C THR A 3 28.35 28.35 -9.24
N LEU A 4 28.88 27.71 -10.27
CA LEU A 4 28.85 28.20 -11.65
C LEU A 4 27.39 28.34 -12.10
N THR A 5 27.05 29.54 -12.64
CA THR A 5 25.69 29.80 -13.13
C THR A 5 25.68 29.76 -14.65
N ARG A 6 24.92 28.86 -15.25
CA ARG A 6 24.77 28.75 -16.70
C ARG A 6 23.62 29.66 -17.18
N ILE A 7 23.93 30.63 -18.03
CA ILE A 7 22.99 31.64 -18.46
C ILE A 7 22.81 31.51 -19.98
N LEU A 8 21.56 31.52 -20.45
CA LEU A 8 21.23 31.70 -21.85
C LEU A 8 20.71 33.13 -22.06
N LEU A 9 21.30 33.87 -22.98
CA LEU A 9 20.85 35.19 -23.40
C LEU A 9 20.22 35.06 -24.78
N ILE A 10 18.93 35.45 -24.89
CA ILE A 10 18.15 35.47 -26.13
C ILE A 10 17.81 36.91 -26.42
N ASP A 11 18.42 37.48 -27.47
CA ASP A 11 18.25 38.87 -27.86
C ASP A 11 18.72 39.01 -29.34
N ASP A 12 17.96 39.68 -30.19
CA ASP A 12 18.29 39.79 -31.62
C ASP A 12 19.33 40.90 -31.87
N ASP A 13 19.43 41.89 -30.97
CA ASP A 13 20.39 42.98 -31.12
C ASP A 13 21.80 42.57 -30.63
N ALA A 14 22.76 42.60 -31.53
CA ALA A 14 24.16 42.29 -31.21
C ALA A 14 24.82 43.32 -30.28
N VAL A 15 24.34 44.58 -30.27
CA VAL A 15 24.84 45.63 -29.37
C VAL A 15 24.37 45.37 -27.96
N ASP A 16 23.11 44.99 -27.79
CA ASP A 16 22.52 44.66 -26.50
C ASP A 16 23.15 43.40 -25.93
N ARG A 17 23.31 42.31 -26.74
CA ARG A 17 24.06 41.12 -26.29
C ARG A 17 25.47 41.46 -25.81
N THR A 18 26.18 42.31 -26.55
CA THR A 18 27.54 42.73 -26.15
C THR A 18 27.53 43.54 -24.85
N SER A 19 26.53 44.38 -24.62
CA SER A 19 26.34 45.16 -23.41
C SER A 19 26.10 44.26 -22.20
N VAL A 20 25.16 43.32 -22.31
CA VAL A 20 24.84 42.35 -21.26
C VAL A 20 26.05 41.45 -20.95
N ARG A 21 26.75 40.95 -21.98
CA ARG A 21 27.98 40.14 -21.81
C ARG A 21 29.06 40.92 -21.06
N ARG A 22 29.25 42.20 -21.38
CA ARG A 22 30.22 43.06 -20.69
C ARG A 22 29.82 43.31 -19.24
N ALA A 23 28.54 43.54 -18.98
CA ALA A 23 28.02 43.73 -17.63
C ALA A 23 28.19 42.45 -16.79
N LEU A 24 27.87 41.26 -17.31
CA LEU A 24 28.05 39.99 -16.65
C LEU A 24 29.53 39.71 -16.32
N ARG A 25 30.46 39.97 -17.26
CA ARG A 25 31.89 39.79 -17.03
C ARG A 25 32.44 40.68 -15.89
N LYS A 26 31.84 41.87 -15.67
CA LYS A 26 32.21 42.78 -14.58
C LYS A 26 31.45 42.51 -13.29
N SER A 27 30.51 41.58 -13.30
CA SER A 27 29.71 41.23 -12.13
C SER A 27 30.45 40.28 -11.20
N SER A 28 29.93 40.15 -10.00
CA SER A 28 30.43 39.20 -9.00
C SER A 28 29.90 37.76 -9.21
N LEU A 29 29.24 37.47 -10.34
CA LEU A 29 28.64 36.18 -10.63
C LEU A 29 29.62 35.29 -11.39
N THR A 30 29.96 34.13 -10.86
CA THR A 30 30.67 33.10 -11.62
C THR A 30 29.69 32.45 -12.60
N HIS A 31 29.90 32.66 -13.90
CA HIS A 31 28.90 32.24 -14.91
C HIS A 31 29.54 31.70 -16.18
N GLU A 32 28.74 30.95 -16.91
CA GLU A 32 28.95 30.53 -18.29
C GLU A 32 27.78 31.15 -19.10
N LEU A 33 28.08 31.88 -20.18
CA LEU A 33 27.09 32.54 -21.00
C LEU A 33 27.02 31.91 -22.38
N THR A 34 25.81 31.46 -22.75
CA THR A 34 25.45 31.07 -24.12
C THR A 34 24.54 32.11 -24.70
N GLU A 35 24.75 32.48 -25.96
CA GLU A 35 23.98 33.54 -26.66
C GLU A 35 23.18 32.93 -27.81
N ALA A 36 21.95 33.39 -28.00
CA ALA A 36 21.08 33.08 -29.12
C ALA A 36 20.66 34.39 -29.80
N PRO A 37 20.80 34.50 -31.12
CA PRO A 37 20.48 35.72 -31.88
C PRO A 37 19.00 35.87 -32.21
N ASP A 38 18.18 34.89 -31.93
CA ASP A 38 16.73 34.84 -32.21
C ASP A 38 16.01 33.92 -31.26
N GLY A 39 14.68 34.03 -31.20
CA GLY A 39 13.85 33.29 -30.26
C GLY A 39 13.79 31.78 -30.54
N LEU A 40 13.71 31.37 -31.81
CA LEU A 40 13.65 29.99 -32.21
C LEU A 40 14.94 29.24 -31.88
N THR A 41 16.10 29.88 -32.15
CA THR A 41 17.42 29.33 -31.76
C THR A 41 17.54 29.25 -30.26
N GLY A 42 17.08 30.29 -29.54
CA GLY A 42 17.06 30.30 -28.07
C GLY A 42 16.25 29.20 -27.48
N LEU A 43 15.05 28.96 -28.00
CA LEU A 43 14.19 27.86 -27.53
C LEU A 43 14.85 26.47 -27.73
N ARG A 44 15.43 26.26 -28.91
CA ARG A 44 16.12 25.01 -29.24
C ARG A 44 17.31 24.74 -28.29
N ILE A 45 18.10 25.77 -28.00
CA ILE A 45 19.22 25.70 -27.07
C ILE A 45 18.70 25.43 -25.65
N ALA A 46 17.64 26.12 -25.25
CA ALA A 46 17.02 25.94 -23.93
C ALA A 46 16.49 24.51 -23.69
N GLN A 47 15.87 23.91 -24.71
CA GLN A 47 15.38 22.52 -24.68
C GLN A 47 16.51 21.50 -24.49
N GLY A 48 17.73 21.80 -24.91
CA GLY A 48 18.91 20.98 -24.62
C GLY A 48 19.29 20.95 -23.14
N GLY A 49 18.66 21.78 -22.31
CA GLY A 49 18.75 21.80 -20.85
C GLY A 49 20.04 22.39 -20.29
N GLY A 50 20.09 22.45 -18.97
CA GLY A 50 21.29 22.81 -18.23
C GLY A 50 21.50 24.29 -17.97
N PHE A 51 20.53 25.13 -18.25
CA PHE A 51 20.61 26.56 -17.92
C PHE A 51 19.92 26.85 -16.59
N ASP A 52 20.59 27.63 -15.76
CA ASP A 52 20.06 28.09 -14.48
C ASP A 52 19.13 29.30 -14.64
N CYS A 53 19.42 30.16 -15.66
CA CYS A 53 18.66 31.36 -15.95
C CYS A 53 18.67 31.67 -17.45
N VAL A 54 17.53 32.11 -17.96
CA VAL A 54 17.38 32.64 -19.30
C VAL A 54 17.15 34.16 -19.19
N LEU A 55 17.99 34.93 -19.84
CA LEU A 55 17.77 36.36 -20.08
C LEU A 55 17.10 36.48 -21.42
N LEU A 56 15.85 36.92 -21.44
CA LEU A 56 15.02 36.99 -22.65
C LEU A 56 14.65 38.40 -22.99
N ASP A 57 15.02 38.82 -24.21
CA ASP A 57 14.55 40.13 -24.72
C ASP A 57 13.05 40.12 -24.96
N TYR A 58 12.42 41.27 -24.67
CA TYR A 58 10.99 41.46 -24.87
C TYR A 58 10.60 41.57 -26.35
N ARG A 59 11.48 42.12 -27.19
CA ARG A 59 11.21 42.34 -28.61
C ARG A 59 12.05 41.42 -29.49
N LEU A 60 11.46 40.29 -29.88
CA LEU A 60 12.06 39.38 -30.84
C LEU A 60 11.26 39.39 -32.15
N PRO A 61 11.92 39.52 -33.32
CA PRO A 61 11.20 39.65 -34.59
C PRO A 61 10.67 38.33 -35.15
N ASP A 62 11.15 37.17 -34.66
CA ASP A 62 10.89 35.84 -35.20
C ASP A 62 9.81 35.06 -34.46
N VAL A 63 9.48 35.45 -33.22
CA VAL A 63 8.49 34.74 -32.41
C VAL A 63 7.70 35.70 -31.52
N ASP A 64 6.50 35.30 -31.10
CA ASP A 64 5.78 35.99 -30.03
C ASP A 64 6.47 35.70 -28.68
N THR A 65 6.87 36.77 -28.01
CA THR A 65 7.64 36.66 -26.75
C THR A 65 6.85 35.98 -25.62
N PHE A 66 5.52 36.13 -25.59
CA PHE A 66 4.68 35.45 -24.59
C PHE A 66 4.58 33.93 -24.84
N GLU A 67 4.50 33.52 -26.12
CA GLU A 67 4.53 32.10 -26.49
C GLU A 67 5.89 31.49 -26.16
N LEU A 68 6.98 32.17 -26.49
CA LEU A 68 8.34 31.74 -26.16
C LEU A 68 8.55 31.63 -24.64
N LEU A 69 8.12 32.66 -23.88
CA LEU A 69 8.20 32.65 -22.42
C LEU A 69 7.44 31.45 -21.85
N THR A 70 6.20 31.21 -22.30
CA THR A 70 5.39 30.10 -21.87
C THR A 70 6.08 28.76 -22.16
N ALA A 71 6.67 28.62 -23.34
CA ALA A 71 7.44 27.42 -23.70
C ALA A 71 8.67 27.22 -22.80
N LEU A 72 9.43 28.26 -22.49
CA LEU A 72 10.63 28.21 -21.65
C LEU A 72 10.33 27.88 -20.18
N VAL A 73 9.19 28.32 -19.65
CA VAL A 73 8.80 28.03 -18.26
C VAL A 73 8.05 26.72 -18.10
N SER A 74 7.58 26.11 -19.18
CA SER A 74 6.89 24.81 -19.17
C SER A 74 7.81 23.69 -18.72
N PRO A 75 7.26 22.58 -18.18
CA PRO A 75 8.05 21.39 -17.87
C PRO A 75 8.82 20.82 -19.06
N GLU A 76 8.24 20.91 -20.27
CA GLU A 76 8.83 20.46 -21.53
C GLU A 76 9.99 21.34 -21.98
N GLY A 77 9.94 22.64 -21.68
CA GLY A 77 11.01 23.60 -21.94
C GLY A 77 12.13 23.64 -20.91
N GLY A 78 12.13 22.71 -19.92
CA GLY A 78 13.16 22.59 -18.90
C GLY A 78 12.90 23.45 -17.65
N SER A 79 11.71 24.07 -17.54
CA SER A 79 11.31 24.83 -16.34
C SER A 79 12.35 25.85 -15.88
N GLN A 80 12.80 26.70 -16.76
CA GLN A 80 13.94 27.59 -16.49
C GLN A 80 13.54 28.87 -15.74
N ALA A 81 14.49 29.47 -15.03
CA ALA A 81 14.31 30.78 -14.44
C ALA A 81 14.42 31.85 -15.57
N VAL A 82 13.31 32.43 -16.01
CA VAL A 82 13.32 33.45 -17.07
C VAL A 82 13.27 34.84 -16.46
N LEU A 83 14.29 35.64 -16.79
CA LEU A 83 14.39 37.08 -16.50
C LEU A 83 14.20 37.83 -17.81
N MET A 84 13.20 38.73 -17.87
CA MET A 84 12.92 39.51 -19.04
C MET A 84 13.83 40.76 -19.10
N LEU A 85 14.37 41.06 -20.28
CA LEU A 85 15.07 42.30 -20.57
C LEU A 85 14.13 43.19 -21.41
N THR A 86 13.85 44.39 -20.94
CA THR A 86 12.93 45.33 -21.64
C THR A 86 13.60 46.66 -21.98
N GLY A 87 13.27 47.24 -23.10
CA GLY A 87 13.75 48.58 -23.49
C GLY A 87 12.91 49.72 -22.96
N GLU A 88 11.73 49.45 -22.41
CA GLU A 88 10.76 50.46 -21.97
C GLU A 88 10.20 50.07 -20.58
N SER A 89 9.98 51.07 -19.72
CA SER A 89 9.36 50.94 -18.41
C SER A 89 7.81 50.98 -18.52
N ASP A 90 7.22 49.99 -19.20
CA ASP A 90 5.77 49.83 -19.21
C ASP A 90 5.34 48.84 -18.12
N GLN A 91 4.74 49.36 -17.05
CA GLN A 91 4.30 48.58 -15.90
C GLN A 91 3.24 47.53 -16.27
N ASP A 92 2.38 47.83 -17.26
CA ASP A 92 1.35 46.87 -17.72
C ASP A 92 1.97 45.69 -18.45
N VAL A 93 3.00 45.92 -19.27
CA VAL A 93 3.78 44.86 -19.93
C VAL A 93 4.51 44.00 -18.90
N ALA A 94 5.17 44.60 -17.92
CA ALA A 94 5.86 43.90 -16.85
C ALA A 94 4.90 42.95 -16.07
N LEU A 95 3.71 43.45 -15.73
CA LEU A 95 2.71 42.65 -15.03
C LEU A 95 2.21 41.45 -15.87
N ARG A 96 2.02 41.66 -17.18
CA ARG A 96 1.64 40.56 -18.11
C ARG A 96 2.73 39.51 -18.24
N LEU A 97 4.00 39.91 -18.34
CA LEU A 97 5.15 39.00 -18.40
C LEU A 97 5.29 38.16 -17.13
N MET A 98 5.10 38.78 -15.96
CA MET A 98 5.09 38.06 -14.67
C MET A 98 3.96 37.03 -14.58
N ARG A 99 2.77 37.38 -15.08
CA ARG A 99 1.63 36.44 -15.15
C ARG A 99 1.86 35.28 -16.12
N ALA A 100 2.61 35.52 -17.20
CA ALA A 100 3.00 34.52 -18.17
C ALA A 100 4.13 33.59 -17.67
N GLY A 101 4.71 33.88 -16.49
CA GLY A 101 5.69 32.99 -15.84
C GLY A 101 7.12 33.53 -15.76
N ALA A 102 7.37 34.79 -16.21
CA ALA A 102 8.65 35.43 -15.93
C ALA A 102 8.86 35.56 -14.42
N LEU A 103 10.06 35.31 -13.93
CA LEU A 103 10.36 35.46 -12.52
C LEU A 103 10.70 36.84 -12.08
N ASP A 104 11.24 37.64 -13.01
CA ASP A 104 11.52 39.06 -12.81
C ASP A 104 11.70 39.75 -14.19
N TYR A 105 11.80 41.09 -14.21
CA TYR A 105 12.16 41.86 -15.36
C TYR A 105 13.22 42.90 -15.02
N LEU A 106 14.01 43.32 -15.99
CA LEU A 106 15.04 44.34 -15.84
C LEU A 106 15.06 45.21 -17.08
N GLU A 107 15.04 46.55 -16.89
CA GLU A 107 15.22 47.48 -17.98
C GLU A 107 16.66 47.42 -18.53
N LYS A 108 16.82 47.34 -19.86
CA LYS A 108 18.14 47.28 -20.51
C LYS A 108 19.03 48.46 -20.11
N ALA A 109 18.45 49.64 -19.91
CA ALA A 109 19.17 50.84 -19.43
C ALA A 109 19.73 50.69 -18.01
N GLU A 110 19.07 49.84 -17.18
CA GLU A 110 19.49 49.58 -15.80
C GLU A 110 20.31 48.31 -15.66
N ALA A 111 20.65 47.60 -16.75
CA ALA A 111 21.39 46.36 -16.77
C ALA A 111 22.87 46.54 -16.40
N THR A 112 23.12 47.05 -15.20
CA THR A 112 24.47 47.17 -14.61
C THR A 112 25.01 45.83 -14.12
N PRO A 113 26.33 45.68 -13.91
CA PRO A 113 26.92 44.44 -13.36
C PRO A 113 26.27 44.00 -12.04
N SER A 114 25.92 44.95 -11.17
CA SER A 114 25.32 44.67 -9.86
C SER A 114 23.83 44.30 -9.96
N SER A 115 23.07 45.00 -10.80
CA SER A 115 21.63 44.73 -10.97
C SER A 115 21.38 43.40 -11.66
N LEU A 116 22.12 43.06 -12.72
CA LEU A 116 22.06 41.76 -13.38
C LEU A 116 22.39 40.61 -12.44
N ALA A 117 23.50 40.73 -11.71
CA ALA A 117 23.89 39.68 -10.76
C ALA A 117 22.86 39.48 -9.65
N ARG A 118 22.23 40.55 -9.16
CA ARG A 118 21.17 40.51 -8.16
C ARG A 118 19.91 39.87 -8.73
N ALA A 119 19.44 40.30 -9.91
CA ALA A 119 18.24 39.80 -10.55
C ALA A 119 18.36 38.29 -10.86
N ILE A 120 19.51 37.88 -11.42
CA ILE A 120 19.78 36.44 -11.70
C ILE A 120 19.76 35.59 -10.42
N ARG A 121 20.45 36.06 -9.35
CA ARG A 121 20.42 35.34 -8.07
C ARG A 121 19.01 35.20 -7.49
N TYR A 122 18.24 36.30 -7.57
CA TYR A 122 16.88 36.33 -7.08
C TYR A 122 15.97 35.41 -7.90
N ALA A 123 16.04 35.44 -9.23
CA ALA A 123 15.27 34.57 -10.11
C ALA A 123 15.59 33.08 -9.85
N LYS A 124 16.88 32.73 -9.71
CA LYS A 124 17.31 31.38 -9.36
C LYS A 124 16.73 30.91 -8.01
N ALA A 125 16.89 31.75 -6.97
CA ALA A 125 16.39 31.41 -5.64
C ALA A 125 14.87 31.26 -5.63
N ARG A 126 14.14 32.17 -6.27
CA ARG A 126 12.68 32.08 -6.41
C ARG A 126 12.25 30.81 -7.14
N ARG A 127 12.95 30.46 -8.23
CA ARG A 127 12.68 29.22 -8.98
C ARG A 127 12.91 27.98 -8.13
N ALA A 128 14.04 27.89 -7.45
CA ALA A 128 14.33 26.78 -6.54
C ALA A 128 13.24 26.61 -5.49
N PHE A 129 12.81 27.69 -4.86
CA PHE A 129 11.74 27.69 -3.85
C PHE A 129 10.40 27.23 -4.43
N VAL A 130 9.99 27.72 -5.62
CA VAL A 130 8.74 27.28 -6.27
C VAL A 130 8.80 25.80 -6.61
N THR A 131 9.94 25.30 -7.09
CA THR A 131 10.13 23.88 -7.40
C THR A 131 10.05 23.02 -6.15
N GLU A 132 10.73 23.40 -5.08
CA GLU A 132 10.70 22.71 -3.78
C GLU A 132 9.27 22.65 -3.22
N LEU A 133 8.56 23.79 -3.23
CA LEU A 133 7.18 23.86 -2.76
C LEU A 133 6.25 22.96 -3.58
N SER A 134 6.42 22.94 -4.91
CA SER A 134 5.60 22.08 -5.78
C SER A 134 5.86 20.58 -5.55
N THR A 135 7.10 20.21 -5.27
CA THR A 135 7.49 18.82 -4.95
C THR A 135 6.92 18.41 -3.60
N ALA A 136 7.13 19.21 -2.56
CA ALA A 136 6.60 18.96 -1.22
C ALA A 136 5.05 18.85 -1.21
N ARG A 137 4.39 19.69 -2.01
CA ARG A 137 2.93 19.64 -2.16
C ARG A 137 2.47 18.33 -2.80
N ARG A 138 3.13 17.86 -3.88
CA ARG A 138 2.79 16.58 -4.54
C ARG A 138 3.00 15.39 -3.60
N GLU A 139 4.07 15.40 -2.83
CA GLU A 139 4.34 14.36 -1.83
C GLU A 139 3.27 14.34 -0.74
N ALA A 140 2.87 15.52 -0.23
CA ALA A 140 1.82 15.65 0.76
C ALA A 140 0.44 15.18 0.22
N GLU A 141 0.09 15.54 -1.03
CA GLU A 141 -1.15 15.09 -1.69
C GLU A 141 -1.15 13.56 -1.90
N ALA A 142 -0.03 12.97 -2.32
CA ALA A 142 0.10 11.52 -2.47
C ALA A 142 -0.07 10.80 -1.12
N LYS A 143 0.58 11.31 -0.07
CA LYS A 143 0.48 10.74 1.28
C LYS A 143 -0.92 10.88 1.89
N SER A 144 -1.60 12.00 1.62
CA SER A 144 -2.99 12.21 2.04
C SER A 144 -3.92 11.17 1.39
N LEU A 145 -3.77 10.89 0.09
CA LEU A 145 -4.57 9.90 -0.63
C LEU A 145 -4.33 8.47 -0.09
N GLU A 146 -3.09 8.14 0.23
CA GLU A 146 -2.73 6.87 0.86
C GLU A 146 -3.41 6.71 2.23
N LEU A 147 -3.32 7.74 3.08
CA LEU A 147 -3.96 7.75 4.40
C LEU A 147 -5.49 7.64 4.32
N ASP A 148 -6.12 8.34 3.37
CA ASP A 148 -7.56 8.23 3.15
C ASP A 148 -7.97 6.82 2.73
N THR A 149 -7.18 6.17 1.90
CA THR A 149 -7.43 4.79 1.46
C THR A 149 -7.34 3.83 2.64
N LEU A 150 -6.28 3.92 3.44
CA LEU A 150 -6.10 3.12 4.66
C LEU A 150 -7.22 3.35 5.67
N ASN A 151 -7.63 4.60 5.86
CA ASN A 151 -8.72 4.92 6.80
C ASN A 151 -10.08 4.38 6.35
N ARG A 152 -10.36 4.41 5.04
CA ARG A 152 -11.57 3.78 4.48
C ARG A 152 -11.56 2.28 4.66
N GLN A 153 -10.43 1.61 4.40
CA GLN A 153 -10.28 0.17 4.63
C GLN A 153 -10.50 -0.18 6.10
N LYS A 154 -9.92 0.59 7.02
CA LYS A 154 -10.11 0.45 8.47
C LYS A 154 -11.58 0.60 8.87
N THR A 155 -12.26 1.64 8.39
CA THR A 155 -13.67 1.90 8.70
C THR A 155 -14.58 0.79 8.17
N LEU A 156 -14.34 0.31 6.94
CA LEU A 156 -15.07 -0.80 6.36
C LEU A 156 -14.91 -2.07 7.20
N LEU A 157 -13.68 -2.37 7.63
CA LEU A 157 -13.38 -3.52 8.47
C LEU A 157 -14.12 -3.45 9.81
N PHE A 158 -14.11 -2.30 10.51
CA PHE A 158 -14.88 -2.13 11.73
C PHE A 158 -16.39 -2.34 11.53
N SER A 159 -16.94 -1.85 10.42
CA SER A 159 -18.36 -2.07 10.08
C SER A 159 -18.68 -3.56 9.91
N ILE A 160 -17.78 -4.29 9.25
CA ILE A 160 -17.90 -5.74 9.06
C ILE A 160 -17.86 -6.48 10.39
N ILE A 161 -16.88 -6.17 11.23
CA ILE A 161 -16.73 -6.77 12.57
C ILE A 161 -17.98 -6.54 13.41
N ALA A 162 -18.47 -5.29 13.46
CA ALA A 162 -19.67 -4.95 14.24
C ALA A 162 -20.92 -5.71 13.77
N HIS A 163 -21.08 -5.89 12.46
CA HIS A 163 -22.16 -6.67 11.90
C HIS A 163 -22.03 -8.17 12.25
N ASP A 164 -20.83 -8.73 12.09
CA ASP A 164 -20.61 -10.16 12.27
C ASP A 164 -20.61 -10.59 13.73
N LEU A 165 -20.27 -9.69 14.67
CA LEU A 165 -20.47 -9.89 16.10
C LEU A 165 -21.95 -9.80 16.48
N ARG A 166 -22.70 -8.87 15.89
CA ARG A 166 -24.13 -8.70 16.22
C ARG A 166 -24.94 -9.97 15.95
N ASN A 167 -24.65 -10.68 14.88
CA ASN A 167 -25.40 -11.86 14.44
C ASN A 167 -25.41 -13.02 15.48
N PRO A 168 -24.27 -13.55 15.96
CA PRO A 168 -24.26 -14.60 16.96
C PRO A 168 -24.85 -14.13 18.29
N PHE A 169 -24.63 -12.86 18.69
CA PHE A 169 -25.28 -12.33 19.90
C PHE A 169 -26.81 -12.26 19.79
N GLN A 170 -27.34 -11.89 18.63
CA GLN A 170 -28.79 -11.91 18.39
C GLN A 170 -29.33 -13.35 18.40
N ALA A 171 -28.59 -14.32 17.85
CA ALA A 171 -28.96 -15.73 17.91
C ALA A 171 -28.97 -16.25 19.35
N LEU A 172 -27.94 -15.91 20.16
CA LEU A 172 -27.86 -16.25 21.58
C LEU A 172 -29.06 -15.70 22.35
N LEU A 173 -29.37 -14.40 22.20
CA LEU A 173 -30.48 -13.75 22.88
C LEU A 173 -31.83 -14.38 22.45
N GLY A 174 -32.01 -14.60 21.15
CA GLY A 174 -33.23 -15.19 20.61
C GLY A 174 -33.45 -16.65 21.11
N LEU A 175 -32.42 -17.50 21.06
CA LEU A 175 -32.48 -18.88 21.52
C LEU A 175 -32.68 -18.96 23.03
N SER A 176 -32.00 -18.09 23.80
CA SER A 176 -32.17 -18.00 25.26
C SER A 176 -33.60 -17.62 25.65
N ALA A 177 -34.20 -16.63 24.97
CA ALA A 177 -35.57 -16.21 25.23
C ALA A 177 -36.62 -17.32 25.01
N VAL A 178 -36.40 -18.15 23.97
CA VAL A 178 -37.34 -19.24 23.65
C VAL A 178 -37.03 -20.54 24.41
N LEU A 179 -35.83 -20.68 24.99
CA LEU A 179 -35.44 -21.80 25.83
C LEU A 179 -36.31 -21.88 27.08
N GLY A 180 -36.59 -20.73 27.74
CA GLY A 180 -37.46 -20.64 28.90
C GLY A 180 -38.85 -21.23 28.64
N GLN A 181 -39.45 -20.88 27.49
CA GLN A 181 -40.76 -21.44 27.10
C GLN A 181 -40.75 -22.97 26.85
N ALA A 182 -39.64 -23.48 26.30
CA ALA A 182 -39.50 -24.94 26.08
C ALA A 182 -39.36 -25.71 27.43
N VAL A 183 -38.67 -25.10 28.41
CA VAL A 183 -38.55 -25.64 29.77
C VAL A 183 -39.93 -25.67 30.48
N GLU A 184 -40.72 -24.57 30.41
CA GLU A 184 -42.06 -24.52 30.96
C GLU A 184 -42.98 -25.61 30.39
N LYS A 185 -42.86 -25.85 29.06
CA LYS A 185 -43.63 -26.85 28.31
C LYS A 185 -43.08 -28.27 28.47
N ARG A 186 -41.97 -28.48 29.19
CA ARG A 186 -41.23 -29.77 29.31
C ARG A 186 -40.92 -30.45 27.98
N ASP A 187 -40.68 -29.65 26.91
CA ASP A 187 -40.34 -30.18 25.60
C ASP A 187 -38.82 -30.41 25.51
N HIS A 188 -38.43 -31.63 25.93
CA HIS A 188 -37.02 -32.05 26.01
C HIS A 188 -36.29 -31.92 24.63
N ALA A 189 -36.93 -32.31 23.53
CA ALA A 189 -36.33 -32.21 22.21
C ALA A 189 -36.08 -30.74 21.76
N SER A 190 -36.95 -29.84 22.15
CA SER A 190 -36.73 -28.38 21.92
C SER A 190 -35.68 -27.80 22.83
N ILE A 191 -35.60 -28.26 24.09
CA ILE A 191 -34.57 -27.84 25.04
C ILE A 191 -33.19 -28.20 24.51
N GLU A 192 -32.98 -29.44 24.09
CA GLU A 192 -31.68 -29.94 23.55
C GLU A 192 -31.27 -29.17 22.30
N ARG A 193 -32.16 -28.99 21.32
CA ARG A 193 -31.88 -28.24 20.09
C ARG A 193 -31.51 -26.79 20.38
N ARG A 194 -32.20 -26.11 21.34
CA ARG A 194 -31.91 -24.71 21.68
C ARG A 194 -30.63 -24.58 22.47
N ALA A 195 -30.34 -25.49 23.39
CA ALA A 195 -29.10 -25.53 24.13
C ALA A 195 -27.90 -25.75 23.19
N GLN A 196 -28.06 -26.62 22.18
CA GLN A 196 -27.05 -26.81 21.12
C GLN A 196 -26.86 -25.55 20.31
N GLY A 197 -27.92 -24.89 19.82
CA GLY A 197 -27.83 -23.63 19.09
C GLY A 197 -27.19 -22.49 19.89
N ILE A 198 -27.41 -22.42 21.21
CA ILE A 198 -26.74 -21.47 22.11
C ILE A 198 -25.23 -21.77 22.15
N ARG A 199 -24.82 -23.03 22.32
CA ARG A 199 -23.40 -23.40 22.31
C ARG A 199 -22.71 -23.03 20.99
N GLU A 200 -23.35 -23.33 19.87
CA GLU A 200 -22.82 -23.01 18.53
C GLU A 200 -22.66 -21.49 18.34
N ALA A 201 -23.69 -20.70 18.69
CA ALA A 201 -23.63 -19.24 18.60
C ALA A 201 -22.57 -18.64 19.54
N ALA A 202 -22.41 -19.18 20.75
CA ALA A 202 -21.38 -18.76 21.69
C ALA A 202 -19.96 -19.08 21.17
N SER A 203 -19.76 -20.27 20.65
CA SER A 203 -18.48 -20.69 20.04
C SER A 203 -18.12 -19.82 18.83
N GLN A 204 -19.11 -19.50 18.00
CA GLN A 204 -18.91 -18.61 16.86
C GLN A 204 -18.54 -17.18 17.29
N ALA A 205 -19.24 -16.63 18.29
CA ALA A 205 -18.93 -15.30 18.84
C ALA A 205 -17.52 -15.26 19.44
N TYR A 206 -17.15 -16.29 20.17
CA TYR A 206 -15.83 -16.40 20.80
C TYR A 206 -14.71 -16.46 19.72
N GLY A 207 -14.86 -17.28 18.70
CA GLY A 207 -13.89 -17.37 17.60
C GLY A 207 -13.72 -16.06 16.82
N LEU A 208 -14.81 -15.31 16.62
CA LEU A 208 -14.74 -13.97 16.03
C LEU A 208 -14.01 -12.99 16.95
N MET A 209 -14.27 -13.02 18.23
CA MET A 209 -13.60 -12.19 19.23
C MET A 209 -12.10 -12.49 19.29
N GLU A 210 -11.70 -13.75 19.36
CA GLU A 210 -10.27 -14.14 19.32
C GLU A 210 -9.58 -13.65 18.04
N SER A 211 -10.24 -13.80 16.89
CA SER A 211 -9.74 -13.31 15.62
C SER A 211 -9.56 -11.79 15.61
N LEU A 212 -10.51 -11.08 16.22
CA LEU A 212 -10.44 -9.62 16.37
C LEU A 212 -9.32 -9.18 17.31
N PHE A 213 -9.14 -9.87 18.45
CA PHE A 213 -8.05 -9.57 19.38
C PHE A 213 -6.68 -9.82 18.75
N ALA A 214 -6.52 -10.95 18.05
CA ALA A 214 -5.30 -11.24 17.31
C ALA A 214 -4.99 -10.11 16.29
N TRP A 215 -6.00 -9.67 15.53
CA TRP A 215 -5.86 -8.58 14.57
C TRP A 215 -5.58 -7.22 15.25
N ALA A 216 -6.31 -6.86 16.32
CA ALA A 216 -6.13 -5.59 17.03
C ALA A 216 -4.74 -5.49 17.69
N SER A 217 -4.26 -6.58 18.28
CA SER A 217 -2.91 -6.65 18.86
C SER A 217 -1.84 -6.40 17.80
N LEU A 218 -2.09 -6.80 16.57
CA LEU A 218 -1.20 -6.59 15.43
C LEU A 218 -1.25 -5.15 14.87
N GLN A 219 -2.41 -4.49 14.95
CA GLN A 219 -2.59 -3.12 14.46
C GLN A 219 -1.96 -2.06 15.40
N MET A 220 -1.75 -2.41 16.66
CA MET A 220 -1.27 -1.47 17.66
C MET A 220 0.24 -1.23 17.60
N ASP A 221 0.99 -1.75 16.64
CA ASP A 221 2.46 -1.57 16.45
C ASP A 221 3.30 -1.73 17.73
N THR A 222 2.66 -2.04 18.85
CA THR A 222 3.25 -2.05 20.20
C THR A 222 3.89 -3.40 20.55
N VAL A 223 3.64 -4.44 19.74
CA VAL A 223 4.29 -5.73 19.93
C VAL A 223 5.12 -6.03 18.67
N ALA A 224 6.42 -5.84 18.77
CA ALA A 224 7.36 -6.38 17.79
C ALA A 224 7.02 -7.87 17.59
N VAL A 225 6.66 -8.26 16.35
CA VAL A 225 6.41 -9.65 16.02
C VAL A 225 7.71 -10.42 16.25
N THR A 226 7.82 -11.07 17.41
CA THR A 226 8.99 -11.87 17.71
C THR A 226 8.81 -13.23 17.04
N LEU A 227 9.51 -13.41 15.93
CA LEU A 227 9.59 -14.71 15.27
C LEU A 227 10.53 -15.62 16.05
N ALA A 228 10.17 -16.88 16.16
CA ALA A 228 10.94 -17.93 16.81
C ALA A 228 10.86 -19.23 16.02
N ASP A 229 11.73 -20.15 16.31
CA ASP A 229 11.70 -21.48 15.69
C ASP A 229 10.56 -22.32 16.28
N VAL A 230 9.52 -22.50 15.49
CA VAL A 230 8.28 -23.19 15.85
C VAL A 230 8.25 -24.58 15.22
N ASP A 231 7.90 -25.56 16.03
CA ASP A 231 7.64 -26.94 15.59
C ASP A 231 6.28 -27.00 14.87
N LEU A 232 6.29 -27.27 13.56
CA LEU A 232 5.10 -27.30 12.73
C LEU A 232 4.21 -28.50 13.06
N ASP A 233 4.79 -29.66 13.39
CA ASP A 233 4.00 -30.85 13.79
C ASP A 233 3.22 -30.61 15.08
N ALA A 234 3.83 -29.93 16.05
CA ALA A 234 3.16 -29.58 17.29
C ALA A 234 1.95 -28.65 17.05
N VAL A 235 2.10 -27.62 16.23
CA VAL A 235 1.01 -26.67 15.91
C VAL A 235 -0.08 -27.37 15.08
N ALA A 236 0.29 -28.19 14.10
CA ALA A 236 -0.66 -28.95 13.29
C ALA A 236 -1.46 -29.97 14.13
N ALA A 237 -0.79 -30.67 15.04
CA ALA A 237 -1.44 -31.61 15.96
C ALA A 237 -2.42 -30.91 16.93
N ASP A 238 -2.02 -29.75 17.49
CA ASP A 238 -2.91 -28.92 18.32
C ASP A 238 -4.14 -28.45 17.54
N THR A 239 -3.94 -28.04 16.29
CA THR A 239 -5.03 -27.61 15.39
C THR A 239 -6.00 -28.75 15.08
N ILE A 240 -5.47 -29.93 14.75
CA ILE A 240 -6.27 -31.12 14.50
C ILE A 240 -7.05 -31.51 15.76
N ARG A 241 -6.43 -31.54 16.94
CA ARG A 241 -7.14 -31.86 18.21
C ARG A 241 -8.34 -30.94 18.43
N GLY A 242 -8.19 -29.63 18.15
CA GLY A 242 -9.29 -28.66 18.27
C GLY A 242 -10.42 -28.86 17.25
N ALA A 243 -10.19 -29.59 16.16
CA ALA A 243 -11.16 -29.80 15.09
C ALA A 243 -11.78 -31.22 15.11
N VAL A 244 -11.29 -32.11 15.96
CA VAL A 244 -11.70 -33.55 15.98
C VAL A 244 -13.21 -33.73 16.17
N GLU A 245 -13.81 -33.05 17.15
CA GLU A 245 -15.24 -33.14 17.44
C GLU A 245 -16.08 -32.74 16.22
N ALA A 246 -15.85 -31.53 15.67
CA ALA A 246 -16.59 -31.03 14.52
C ALA A 246 -16.37 -31.90 13.26
N ALA A 247 -15.18 -32.43 13.07
CA ALA A 247 -14.87 -33.35 11.97
C ALA A 247 -15.55 -34.70 12.14
N SER A 248 -15.58 -35.26 13.37
CA SER A 248 -16.22 -36.52 13.69
C SER A 248 -17.72 -36.45 13.48
N ASP A 249 -18.37 -35.40 13.95
CA ASP A 249 -19.82 -35.15 13.77
C ASP A 249 -20.23 -35.14 12.28
N LYS A 250 -19.30 -34.76 11.41
CA LYS A 250 -19.50 -34.73 9.96
C LYS A 250 -18.89 -35.92 9.22
N GLY A 251 -18.28 -36.87 9.94
CA GLY A 251 -17.67 -38.08 9.36
C GLY A 251 -16.44 -37.76 8.49
N LEU A 252 -15.66 -36.74 8.83
CA LEU A 252 -14.47 -36.35 8.09
C LEU A 252 -13.20 -37.00 8.63
N THR A 253 -12.22 -37.18 7.74
CA THR A 253 -10.88 -37.67 8.11
C THR A 253 -9.90 -36.51 8.18
N LEU A 254 -9.23 -36.31 9.33
CA LEU A 254 -8.18 -35.31 9.52
C LEU A 254 -6.80 -35.97 9.46
N ARG A 255 -5.86 -35.34 8.75
CA ARG A 255 -4.46 -35.82 8.63
C ARG A 255 -3.47 -34.68 8.80
N ALA A 256 -2.30 -34.92 9.39
CA ALA A 256 -1.14 -34.02 9.37
C ALA A 256 0.09 -34.80 8.88
N SER A 257 0.92 -34.14 8.06
CA SER A 257 2.20 -34.64 7.57
C SER A 257 3.14 -33.45 7.41
N CYS A 258 3.88 -33.16 8.48
CA CYS A 258 4.82 -32.03 8.50
C CYS A 258 6.28 -32.50 8.69
N ASP A 259 6.52 -33.79 8.85
CA ASP A 259 7.82 -34.48 8.78
C ASP A 259 8.93 -33.86 9.65
N GLY A 260 8.62 -33.37 10.87
CA GLY A 260 9.57 -32.78 11.80
C GLY A 260 10.02 -31.35 11.38
N LEU A 261 9.31 -30.70 10.46
CA LEU A 261 9.67 -29.39 9.97
C LEU A 261 9.51 -28.31 11.07
N ARG A 262 10.48 -27.40 11.11
CA ARG A 262 10.44 -26.21 11.95
C ARG A 262 10.45 -24.97 11.07
N VAL A 263 9.68 -23.97 11.47
CA VAL A 263 9.52 -22.70 10.74
C VAL A 263 9.89 -21.52 11.64
N HIS A 264 10.47 -20.49 11.07
CA HIS A 264 10.72 -19.23 11.77
C HIS A 264 9.45 -18.38 11.74
N ALA A 265 8.67 -18.44 12.83
CA ALA A 265 7.30 -17.92 12.86
C ALA A 265 6.90 -17.41 14.25
N HIS A 266 5.81 -16.66 14.32
CA HIS A 266 5.12 -16.39 15.58
C HIS A 266 4.09 -17.52 15.81
N ARG A 267 4.29 -18.31 16.87
CA ARG A 267 3.50 -19.52 17.16
C ARG A 267 1.98 -19.26 17.13
N ASP A 268 1.51 -18.21 17.80
CA ASP A 268 0.07 -17.95 17.93
C ASP A 268 -0.55 -17.49 16.60
N MET A 269 0.20 -16.72 15.79
CA MET A 269 -0.23 -16.34 14.44
C MET A 269 -0.35 -17.56 13.54
N LEU A 270 0.66 -18.42 13.53
CA LEU A 270 0.63 -19.67 12.76
C LEU A 270 -0.53 -20.56 13.19
N ALA A 271 -0.74 -20.73 14.49
CA ALA A 271 -1.86 -21.49 15.04
C ALA A 271 -3.22 -20.87 14.65
N ALA A 272 -3.36 -19.54 14.65
CA ALA A 272 -4.58 -18.86 14.24
C ALA A 272 -4.87 -19.06 12.74
N VAL A 273 -3.85 -18.99 11.89
CA VAL A 273 -3.97 -19.26 10.43
C VAL A 273 -4.43 -20.70 10.23
N LEU A 274 -3.76 -21.69 10.83
CA LEU A 274 -4.11 -23.10 10.65
C LEU A 274 -5.51 -23.41 11.18
N ARG A 275 -5.89 -22.92 12.38
CA ARG A 275 -7.25 -23.08 12.92
C ARG A 275 -8.31 -22.54 11.97
N ASN A 276 -8.09 -21.35 11.40
CA ASN A 276 -9.04 -20.74 10.50
C ASN A 276 -9.19 -21.52 9.19
N LEU A 277 -8.07 -21.94 8.58
CA LEU A 277 -8.07 -22.73 7.35
C LEU A 277 -8.70 -24.10 7.55
N VAL A 278 -8.40 -24.80 8.66
CA VAL A 278 -9.00 -26.10 9.00
C VAL A 278 -10.49 -25.96 9.30
N SER A 279 -10.92 -24.94 10.04
CA SER A 279 -12.33 -24.65 10.29
C SER A 279 -13.11 -24.43 8.99
N ASN A 280 -12.53 -23.69 8.04
CA ASN A 280 -13.12 -23.53 6.72
C ASN A 280 -13.18 -24.86 5.95
N ALA A 281 -12.13 -25.68 6.02
CA ALA A 281 -12.10 -26.99 5.40
C ALA A 281 -13.22 -27.92 5.95
N VAL A 282 -13.38 -27.99 7.30
CA VAL A 282 -14.48 -28.75 7.94
C VAL A 282 -15.84 -28.27 7.46
N LYS A 283 -16.01 -26.96 7.37
CA LYS A 283 -17.26 -26.32 6.97
C LYS A 283 -17.68 -26.68 5.53
N PHE A 284 -16.72 -26.72 4.58
CA PHE A 284 -17.00 -26.89 3.16
C PHE A 284 -16.73 -28.29 2.62
N THR A 285 -16.30 -29.24 3.47
CA THR A 285 -16.12 -30.63 3.07
C THR A 285 -17.40 -31.44 3.33
N LEU A 286 -17.77 -32.27 2.37
CA LEU A 286 -18.91 -33.19 2.47
C LEU A 286 -18.58 -34.39 3.37
N PRO A 287 -19.58 -35.03 3.99
CA PRO A 287 -19.36 -36.24 4.78
C PRO A 287 -18.53 -37.31 4.03
N GLY A 288 -17.60 -37.95 4.75
CA GLY A 288 -16.65 -38.91 4.18
C GLY A 288 -15.41 -38.30 3.55
N GLY A 289 -15.32 -36.96 3.49
CA GLY A 289 -14.15 -36.28 2.92
C GLY A 289 -12.93 -36.24 3.82
N THR A 290 -11.84 -35.73 3.31
CA THR A 290 -10.53 -35.68 3.98
C THR A 290 -10.01 -34.25 4.01
N ILE A 291 -9.40 -33.89 5.14
CA ILE A 291 -8.69 -32.61 5.33
C ILE A 291 -7.26 -32.93 5.72
N THR A 292 -6.30 -32.33 5.04
CA THR A 292 -4.87 -32.60 5.24
C THR A 292 -4.11 -31.31 5.50
N ILE A 293 -3.35 -31.24 6.59
CA ILE A 293 -2.30 -30.24 6.82
C ILE A 293 -0.99 -30.89 6.39
N ALA A 294 -0.23 -30.24 5.52
CA ALA A 294 1.07 -30.75 5.11
C ALA A 294 2.12 -29.63 5.07
N GLY A 295 3.34 -29.97 5.47
CA GLY A 295 4.53 -29.12 5.33
C GLY A 295 5.48 -29.73 4.31
N ARG A 296 6.14 -28.89 3.51
CA ARG A 296 7.20 -29.31 2.59
C ARG A 296 8.32 -28.29 2.57
N ARG A 297 9.54 -28.72 2.83
CA ARG A 297 10.73 -27.86 2.72
C ARG A 297 11.03 -27.54 1.26
N ARG A 298 11.28 -26.26 0.99
CA ARG A 298 11.64 -25.72 -0.32
C ARG A 298 12.82 -24.76 -0.18
N GLY A 299 14.03 -25.27 -0.13
CA GLY A 299 15.24 -24.46 0.13
C GLY A 299 15.21 -23.88 1.54
N GLU A 300 15.28 -22.56 1.65
CA GLU A 300 15.23 -21.80 2.90
C GLU A 300 13.81 -21.54 3.41
N ALA A 301 12.77 -22.00 2.70
CA ALA A 301 11.38 -21.83 3.08
C ALA A 301 10.69 -23.18 3.29
N VAL A 302 9.56 -23.15 3.99
CA VAL A 302 8.62 -24.27 4.15
C VAL A 302 7.29 -23.86 3.53
N ASP A 303 6.84 -24.63 2.54
CA ASP A 303 5.49 -24.54 1.99
C ASP A 303 4.53 -25.29 2.92
N ILE A 304 3.55 -24.59 3.48
CA ILE A 304 2.53 -25.16 4.37
C ILE A 304 1.21 -25.16 3.61
N THR A 305 0.52 -26.28 3.60
CA THR A 305 -0.74 -26.44 2.88
C THR A 305 -1.84 -26.97 3.79
N VAL A 306 -3.06 -26.47 3.60
CA VAL A 306 -4.29 -27.04 4.13
C VAL A 306 -5.18 -27.38 2.94
N ALA A 307 -5.37 -28.67 2.69
CA ALA A 307 -6.13 -29.19 1.56
C ALA A 307 -7.38 -29.92 2.04
N ASP A 308 -8.49 -29.69 1.38
CA ASP A 308 -9.76 -30.38 1.59
C ASP A 308 -10.29 -31.02 0.30
N THR A 309 -11.13 -32.03 0.43
CA THR A 309 -11.85 -32.69 -0.65
C THR A 309 -13.31 -32.22 -0.74
N GLY A 310 -13.55 -30.96 -0.41
CA GLY A 310 -14.88 -30.39 -0.33
C GLY A 310 -15.47 -29.94 -1.66
N VAL A 311 -16.50 -29.09 -1.59
CA VAL A 311 -17.25 -28.62 -2.75
C VAL A 311 -16.45 -27.74 -3.71
N GLY A 312 -15.32 -27.18 -3.25
CA GLY A 312 -14.49 -26.31 -4.06
C GLY A 312 -15.17 -24.97 -4.41
N MET A 313 -14.48 -24.19 -5.24
CA MET A 313 -14.91 -22.84 -5.63
C MET A 313 -14.77 -22.61 -7.13
N SER A 314 -15.64 -21.76 -7.68
CA SER A 314 -15.51 -21.26 -9.04
C SER A 314 -14.32 -20.30 -9.20
N PRO A 315 -13.77 -20.13 -10.42
CA PRO A 315 -12.69 -19.17 -10.65
C PRO A 315 -13.05 -17.72 -10.24
N GLY A 316 -14.31 -17.31 -10.42
CA GLY A 316 -14.82 -16.01 -10.00
C GLY A 316 -14.79 -15.85 -8.48
N THR A 317 -15.24 -16.88 -7.73
CA THR A 317 -15.19 -16.90 -6.27
C THR A 317 -13.76 -16.82 -5.76
N VAL A 318 -12.82 -17.56 -6.37
CA VAL A 318 -11.40 -17.53 -5.99
C VAL A 318 -10.82 -16.13 -6.21
N SER A 319 -11.14 -15.45 -7.32
CA SER A 319 -10.64 -14.09 -7.61
C SER A 319 -11.16 -13.03 -6.65
N ASP A 320 -12.33 -13.24 -6.05
CA ASP A 320 -12.98 -12.31 -5.14
C ASP A 320 -12.75 -12.63 -3.66
N LEU A 321 -12.11 -13.75 -3.35
CA LEU A 321 -11.97 -14.31 -2.00
C LEU A 321 -11.26 -13.37 -1.01
N PHE A 322 -10.33 -12.56 -1.49
CA PHE A 322 -9.54 -11.63 -0.69
C PHE A 322 -9.93 -10.16 -0.88
N LYS A 323 -11.05 -9.87 -1.58
CA LYS A 323 -11.54 -8.51 -1.79
C LYS A 323 -12.49 -8.11 -0.67
N LEU A 324 -12.21 -6.96 -0.04
CA LEU A 324 -13.02 -6.40 1.06
C LEU A 324 -14.42 -5.94 0.61
N ASP A 325 -14.55 -5.52 -0.65
CA ASP A 325 -15.77 -4.96 -1.23
C ASP A 325 -16.73 -6.01 -1.79
N ARG A 326 -16.27 -7.26 -1.95
CA ARG A 326 -17.08 -8.37 -2.46
C ARG A 326 -17.12 -9.52 -1.47
N ARG A 327 -18.12 -9.49 -0.58
CA ARG A 327 -18.33 -10.57 0.39
C ARG A 327 -18.78 -11.85 -0.31
N THR A 328 -17.93 -12.86 -0.31
CA THR A 328 -18.29 -14.23 -0.67
C THR A 328 -18.60 -15.05 0.57
N THR A 329 -19.69 -14.73 1.28
CA THR A 329 -20.17 -15.58 2.38
C THR A 329 -21.12 -16.61 1.82
N THR A 330 -20.67 -17.84 1.69
CA THR A 330 -21.51 -18.99 1.38
C THR A 330 -21.78 -19.83 2.62
N ASN A 331 -22.98 -20.39 2.74
CA ASN A 331 -23.25 -21.35 3.80
C ASN A 331 -22.41 -22.62 3.58
N GLY A 332 -21.92 -23.19 4.65
CA GLY A 332 -21.24 -24.47 4.62
C GLY A 332 -22.16 -25.61 4.23
N THR A 333 -21.60 -26.81 4.04
CA THR A 333 -22.32 -28.01 3.57
C THR A 333 -23.36 -28.54 4.56
N ALA A 334 -23.30 -28.16 5.83
CA ALA A 334 -24.28 -28.43 6.88
C ALA A 334 -25.05 -27.16 7.32
N GLY A 335 -24.98 -26.06 6.52
CA GLY A 335 -25.68 -24.81 6.82
C GLY A 335 -24.92 -23.85 7.71
N GLU A 336 -23.63 -24.11 7.99
CA GLU A 336 -22.76 -23.27 8.82
C GLU A 336 -22.55 -21.90 8.16
N ARG A 337 -22.72 -20.82 8.89
CA ARG A 337 -22.48 -19.46 8.40
C ARG A 337 -21.01 -19.05 8.59
N GLY A 338 -20.44 -18.37 7.61
CA GLY A 338 -19.09 -17.79 7.69
C GLY A 338 -19.13 -16.29 7.98
N SER A 339 -18.09 -15.79 8.65
CA SER A 339 -17.90 -14.35 8.88
C SER A 339 -17.34 -13.62 7.65
N GLY A 340 -16.66 -14.35 6.76
CA GLY A 340 -15.94 -13.73 5.63
C GLY A 340 -14.65 -12.99 6.02
N LEU A 341 -14.34 -12.85 7.31
CA LEU A 341 -13.14 -12.17 7.83
C LEU A 341 -11.93 -13.08 7.98
N GLY A 342 -12.17 -14.38 8.19
CA GLY A 342 -11.11 -15.32 8.57
C GLY A 342 -9.99 -15.41 7.53
N LEU A 343 -10.31 -15.43 6.24
CA LEU A 343 -9.31 -15.54 5.18
C LEU A 343 -8.52 -14.23 4.98
N LEU A 344 -9.16 -13.08 5.17
CA LEU A 344 -8.48 -11.78 5.15
C LEU A 344 -7.48 -11.68 6.29
N LEU A 345 -7.88 -12.14 7.49
CA LEU A 345 -6.99 -12.23 8.64
C LEU A 345 -5.83 -13.21 8.38
N CYS A 346 -6.10 -14.40 7.82
CA CYS A 346 -5.05 -15.35 7.45
C CYS A 346 -4.01 -14.72 6.52
N ARG A 347 -4.44 -13.96 5.53
CA ARG A 347 -3.53 -13.26 4.62
C ARG A 347 -2.65 -12.25 5.36
N ASP A 348 -3.24 -11.38 6.18
CA ASP A 348 -2.50 -10.37 6.96
C ASP A 348 -1.50 -11.03 7.94
N LEU A 349 -1.91 -12.10 8.63
CA LEU A 349 -1.05 -12.85 9.55
C LEU A 349 0.13 -13.54 8.84
N VAL A 350 -0.07 -14.05 7.64
CA VAL A 350 0.97 -14.68 6.83
C VAL A 350 1.93 -13.63 6.27
N GLU A 351 1.41 -12.53 5.70
CA GLU A 351 2.20 -11.43 5.15
C GLU A 351 3.10 -10.78 6.21
N ARG A 352 2.61 -10.60 7.44
CA ARG A 352 3.42 -10.07 8.57
C ARG A 352 4.57 -10.99 9.01
N GLN A 353 4.49 -12.25 8.69
CA GLN A 353 5.56 -13.22 8.92
C GLN A 353 6.46 -13.42 7.68
N GLY A 354 6.34 -12.52 6.67
CA GLY A 354 7.12 -12.56 5.43
C GLY A 354 6.63 -13.57 4.40
N GLY A 355 5.48 -14.22 4.65
CA GLY A 355 4.90 -15.23 3.78
C GLY A 355 3.92 -14.69 2.75
N LEU A 356 3.43 -15.57 1.89
CA LEU A 356 2.38 -15.27 0.90
C LEU A 356 1.32 -16.36 0.94
N LEU A 357 0.05 -15.99 1.19
CA LEU A 357 -1.08 -16.91 1.17
C LEU A 357 -1.66 -16.99 -0.24
N THR A 358 -1.77 -18.21 -0.76
CA THR A 358 -2.36 -18.52 -2.07
C THR A 358 -3.46 -19.57 -1.94
N VAL A 359 -4.34 -19.66 -2.95
CA VAL A 359 -5.43 -20.62 -2.99
C VAL A 359 -5.54 -21.27 -4.37
N ARG A 360 -5.78 -22.57 -4.39
CA ARG A 360 -6.16 -23.34 -5.57
C ARG A 360 -7.44 -24.08 -5.28
N SER A 361 -8.46 -23.92 -6.11
CA SER A 361 -9.75 -24.56 -5.92
C SER A 361 -10.43 -24.79 -7.27
N ALA A 362 -11.19 -25.86 -7.36
CA ALA A 362 -12.07 -26.13 -8.47
C ALA A 362 -13.36 -26.78 -7.94
N VAL A 363 -14.48 -26.46 -8.57
CA VAL A 363 -15.78 -27.00 -8.18
C VAL A 363 -15.73 -28.54 -8.15
N GLU A 364 -16.23 -29.14 -7.06
CA GLU A 364 -16.25 -30.59 -6.79
C GLU A 364 -14.85 -31.24 -6.67
N ARG A 365 -13.77 -30.46 -6.60
CA ARG A 365 -12.40 -30.98 -6.43
C ARG A 365 -11.74 -30.50 -5.14
N GLY A 366 -12.49 -29.79 -4.29
CA GLY A 366 -11.98 -29.27 -3.03
C GLY A 366 -11.14 -28.00 -3.20
N THR A 367 -10.50 -27.63 -2.09
CA THR A 367 -9.68 -26.41 -2.00
C THR A 367 -8.34 -26.73 -1.36
N THR A 368 -7.31 -26.05 -1.82
CA THR A 368 -5.97 -26.08 -1.19
C THR A 368 -5.54 -24.64 -0.96
N PHE A 369 -5.41 -24.27 0.31
CA PHE A 369 -4.72 -23.07 0.73
C PHE A 369 -3.25 -23.39 0.96
N SER A 370 -2.36 -22.54 0.47
CA SER A 370 -0.91 -22.72 0.61
C SER A 370 -0.27 -21.39 1.04
N PHE A 371 0.67 -21.46 1.96
CA PHE A 371 1.48 -20.31 2.35
C PHE A 371 2.91 -20.74 2.66
N THR A 372 3.85 -19.80 2.53
CA THR A 372 5.28 -20.03 2.77
C THR A 372 5.71 -19.29 4.03
N LEU A 373 6.60 -19.90 4.80
CA LEU A 373 7.34 -19.27 5.90
C LEU A 373 8.80 -19.71 5.81
N ASP A 374 9.70 -18.90 6.38
CA ASP A 374 11.11 -19.24 6.42
C ASP A 374 11.34 -20.51 7.25
N ALA A 375 12.22 -21.37 6.78
CA ALA A 375 12.63 -22.54 7.54
C ALA A 375 13.48 -22.11 8.74
N ALA A 376 13.28 -22.76 9.89
CA ALA A 376 14.16 -22.55 11.03
C ALA A 376 15.60 -22.93 10.69
N SER A 377 16.57 -22.17 11.23
CA SER A 377 18.01 -22.44 11.03
C SER A 377 18.39 -23.81 11.57
N ALA A 378 19.20 -24.56 10.83
CA ALA A 378 19.64 -25.90 11.22
C ALA A 378 20.59 -25.93 12.44
N ASP A 379 21.08 -24.79 12.91
CA ASP A 379 22.20 -24.72 13.87
C ASP A 379 21.84 -24.65 15.36
N ALA A 380 20.57 -24.74 15.75
CA ALA A 380 20.17 -24.56 17.16
C ALA A 380 20.22 -25.83 18.05
N HIS A 381 20.61 -27.00 17.55
CA HIS A 381 20.55 -28.25 18.31
C HIS A 381 21.91 -28.87 18.72
N ALA A 382 23.03 -28.16 18.53
CA ALA A 382 24.36 -28.73 18.89
C ALA A 382 24.88 -28.38 20.30
N SER A 383 24.13 -27.66 21.17
CA SER A 383 24.70 -27.16 22.43
C SER A 383 23.86 -27.38 23.71
N GLN A 384 23.07 -28.49 23.80
CA GLN A 384 22.53 -28.90 25.09
C GLN A 384 22.68 -30.41 25.29
N THR A 385 23.91 -30.88 25.49
CA THR A 385 24.17 -32.09 26.19
C THR A 385 24.62 -31.71 27.61
N PRO A 386 23.89 -32.06 28.68
CA PRO A 386 24.37 -31.81 30.04
C PRO A 386 25.46 -32.83 30.36
N ARG A 387 26.57 -32.30 30.87
CA ARG A 387 27.57 -33.11 31.61
C ARG A 387 27.07 -33.43 33.01
#